data_cd419223d8e4f655825078f51bd2bf1b
#
_entry.id   cd419223d8e4f655825078f51bd2bf1b
#
_cell.length_a   1.000
_cell.length_b   1.000
_cell.length_c   1.000
_cell.angle_alpha   90.00
_cell.angle_beta   90.00
_cell.angle_gamma   90.00
#
_symmetry.space_group_name_H-M   'P 1'
#
loop_
_entity.id
_entity.type
_entity.pdbx_description
1 polymer ?
#
loop_
_entity_poly.entity_id
_entity_poly.type
_entity_poly.pdbx_seq_one_letter_code
_entity_poly.pdbx_strand_id
1 'polypeptide(L)'
;MKRPLYCSTGALVGRVNGYDFRGAMKILRSLYKEERIRGLELMMLPAYYENRAAVTEAVRQSGVPSPVIHCEKEIGTMLSDAGALTDSGHEEEARALSEEAFRLFRLNCAFAEDLGIPRMVIHLWGGRTSDSHIARNVGALPELTETAAAHGIRLLVENVPSSAGDPLSNWKRVLPFLGNGGLIFDSRFGKLHEQIRETLIDPAVAPRIEHVHVSDFGGGYREFSALRPILHPGEGKIDFPALAGLLDRMGYAGSVTLESPVMGENGWDVPKLGRTLSYLGSLL
;
A
#
# COMPACT_ATOMS: atom_id res chain seq x y z
N MET A 1 -20.14 -3.53 12.69
CA MET A 1 -19.44 -2.26 13.06
C MET A 1 -18.84 -1.73 11.77
N LYS A 2 -19.07 -0.46 11.41
CA LYS A 2 -18.49 0.08 10.15
C LYS A 2 -16.98 0.17 10.24
N ARG A 3 -16.27 -0.26 9.19
CA ARG A 3 -14.81 -0.23 9.11
C ARG A 3 -14.30 1.20 8.94
N PRO A 4 -13.19 1.60 9.59
CA PRO A 4 -12.61 2.92 9.38
C PRO A 4 -12.17 3.08 7.92
N LEU A 5 -12.72 4.09 7.24
CA LEU A 5 -12.34 4.43 5.86
C LEU A 5 -11.28 5.53 5.87
N TYR A 6 -10.16 5.29 5.17
CA TYR A 6 -9.06 6.23 5.00
C TYR A 6 -8.92 6.62 3.52
N CYS A 7 -8.16 7.67 3.26
CA CYS A 7 -7.77 8.06 1.92
C CYS A 7 -6.24 8.18 1.85
N SER A 8 -5.65 7.56 0.84
CA SER A 8 -4.21 7.68 0.60
C SER A 8 -3.85 9.08 0.10
N THR A 9 -2.73 9.65 0.57
CA THR A 9 -2.17 10.85 -0.02
C THR A 9 -1.75 10.62 -1.46
N GLY A 10 -1.38 9.38 -1.82
CA GLY A 10 -1.08 8.98 -3.19
C GLY A 10 -2.26 9.13 -4.17
N ALA A 11 -3.50 9.15 -3.66
CA ALA A 11 -4.68 9.46 -4.45
C ALA A 11 -4.77 10.96 -4.84
N LEU A 12 -4.13 11.83 -4.06
CA LEU A 12 -4.25 13.28 -4.17
C LEU A 12 -2.96 13.99 -4.60
N VAL A 13 -1.81 13.33 -4.54
CA VAL A 13 -0.50 13.93 -4.85
C VAL A 13 0.11 13.23 -6.06
N GLY A 14 0.45 13.98 -7.08
CA GLY A 14 1.04 13.44 -8.29
C GLY A 14 1.56 14.54 -9.23
N ARG A 15 2.15 14.09 -10.35
CA ARG A 15 2.74 15.01 -11.35
C ARG A 15 1.74 16.02 -11.90
N VAL A 16 0.48 15.63 -12.07
CA VAL A 16 -0.58 16.47 -12.66
C VAL A 16 -0.83 17.74 -11.84
N ASN A 17 -0.70 17.68 -10.51
CA ASN A 17 -0.87 18.83 -9.63
C ASN A 17 0.44 19.35 -9.04
N GLY A 18 1.57 19.08 -9.71
CA GLY A 18 2.89 19.54 -9.26
C GLY A 18 3.30 19.02 -7.90
N TYR A 19 2.77 17.86 -7.49
CA TYR A 19 2.99 17.27 -6.15
C TYR A 19 2.55 18.18 -5.00
N ASP A 20 1.45 18.94 -5.18
CA ASP A 20 0.91 19.84 -4.13
C ASP A 20 0.41 19.07 -2.90
N PHE A 21 1.34 18.76 -2.01
CA PHE A 21 1.06 18.07 -0.77
C PHE A 21 0.20 18.91 0.20
N ARG A 22 0.44 20.22 0.26
CA ARG A 22 -0.32 21.11 1.16
C ARG A 22 -1.79 21.23 0.75
N GLY A 23 -2.05 21.30 -0.55
CA GLY A 23 -3.40 21.28 -1.09
C GLY A 23 -4.11 19.96 -0.78
N ALA A 24 -3.42 18.82 -0.97
CA ALA A 24 -3.94 17.51 -0.60
C ALA A 24 -4.32 17.43 0.89
N MET A 25 -3.46 17.96 1.80
CA MET A 25 -3.77 17.98 3.23
C MET A 25 -5.01 18.83 3.56
N LYS A 26 -5.26 19.93 2.84
CA LYS A 26 -6.50 20.72 3.02
C LYS A 26 -7.75 19.93 2.63
N ILE A 27 -7.69 19.19 1.52
CA ILE A 27 -8.80 18.33 1.07
C ILE A 27 -9.07 17.22 2.11
N LEU A 28 -8.02 16.52 2.55
CA LEU A 28 -8.15 15.45 3.55
C LEU A 28 -8.71 15.97 4.88
N ARG A 29 -8.28 17.16 5.31
CA ARG A 29 -8.84 17.82 6.49
C ARG A 29 -10.33 18.13 6.34
N SER A 30 -10.78 18.61 5.17
CA SER A 30 -12.21 18.83 4.91
C SER A 30 -13.00 17.53 5.02
N LEU A 31 -12.55 16.49 4.33
CA LEU A 31 -13.19 15.16 4.35
C LEU A 31 -13.24 14.55 5.77
N TYR A 32 -12.19 14.75 6.57
CA TYR A 32 -12.15 14.30 7.95
C TYR A 32 -13.16 15.06 8.84
N LYS A 33 -13.25 16.39 8.70
CA LYS A 33 -14.26 17.21 9.40
C LYS A 33 -15.68 16.88 9.02
N GLU A 34 -15.91 16.48 7.76
CA GLU A 34 -17.20 16.03 7.24
C GLU A 34 -17.50 14.56 7.61
N GLU A 35 -16.63 13.92 8.39
CA GLU A 35 -16.71 12.50 8.80
C GLU A 35 -16.77 11.49 7.64
N ARG A 36 -16.31 11.88 6.45
CA ARG A 36 -16.24 11.02 5.27
C ARG A 36 -15.07 10.05 5.33
N ILE A 37 -14.00 10.42 6.05
CA ILE A 37 -12.85 9.57 6.35
C ILE A 37 -12.55 9.61 7.85
N ARG A 38 -11.89 8.57 8.35
CA ARG A 38 -11.44 8.49 9.75
C ARG A 38 -9.94 8.72 9.90
N GLY A 39 -9.21 8.85 8.80
CA GLY A 39 -7.78 9.10 8.77
C GLY A 39 -7.24 9.15 7.35
N LEU A 40 -5.94 9.30 7.24
CA LEU A 40 -5.21 9.22 5.99
C LEU A 40 -4.15 8.11 6.04
N GLU A 41 -3.73 7.65 4.88
CA GLU A 41 -2.53 6.88 4.69
C GLU A 41 -1.49 7.74 3.98
N LEU A 42 -0.30 7.87 4.57
CA LEU A 42 0.79 8.64 4.00
C LEU A 42 1.55 7.80 2.98
N MET A 43 1.36 8.06 1.69
CA MET A 43 2.18 7.47 0.63
C MET A 43 3.51 8.21 0.55
N MET A 44 4.62 7.51 0.73
CA MET A 44 5.95 8.08 0.61
C MET A 44 6.35 8.33 -0.84
N LEU A 45 7.01 9.46 -1.07
CA LEU A 45 7.55 9.87 -2.36
C LEU A 45 9.00 10.34 -2.17
N PRO A 46 9.92 10.11 -3.15
CA PRO A 46 11.32 10.53 -3.05
C PRO A 46 11.51 12.00 -2.66
N ALA A 47 10.67 12.90 -3.21
CA ALA A 47 10.73 14.33 -2.92
C ALA A 47 10.48 14.70 -1.45
N TYR A 48 9.92 13.78 -0.65
CA TYR A 48 9.64 14.06 0.76
C TYR A 48 10.89 13.96 1.65
N TYR A 49 11.91 13.23 1.25
CA TYR A 49 13.15 13.11 2.05
C TYR A 49 13.87 14.43 2.18
N GLU A 50 13.97 15.20 1.10
CA GLU A 50 14.58 16.53 1.11
C GLU A 50 13.73 17.57 1.88
N ASN A 51 12.42 17.31 1.97
CA ASN A 51 11.44 18.22 2.58
C ASN A 51 10.79 17.63 3.84
N ARG A 52 11.46 16.70 4.53
CA ARG A 52 10.91 15.94 5.65
C ARG A 52 10.20 16.83 6.69
N ALA A 53 10.85 17.88 7.16
CA ALA A 53 10.27 18.77 8.15
C ALA A 53 8.98 19.44 7.67
N ALA A 54 8.94 19.90 6.42
CA ALA A 54 7.76 20.55 5.85
C ALA A 54 6.59 19.57 5.64
N VAL A 55 6.88 18.33 5.22
CA VAL A 55 5.87 17.27 5.07
C VAL A 55 5.30 16.86 6.44
N THR A 56 6.19 16.60 7.41
CA THR A 56 5.81 16.25 8.78
C THR A 56 4.93 17.33 9.41
N GLU A 57 5.31 18.60 9.26
CA GLU A 57 4.53 19.74 9.77
C GLU A 57 3.17 19.85 9.09
N ALA A 58 3.10 19.66 7.77
CA ALA A 58 1.83 19.72 7.05
C ALA A 58 0.87 18.60 7.49
N VAL A 59 1.37 17.38 7.73
CA VAL A 59 0.56 16.28 8.28
C VAL A 59 0.03 16.65 9.67
N ARG A 60 0.89 17.12 10.58
CA ARG A 60 0.50 17.53 11.94
C ARG A 60 -0.54 18.65 11.93
N GLN A 61 -0.32 19.71 11.13
CA GLN A 61 -1.24 20.84 11.01
C GLN A 61 -2.58 20.46 10.39
N SER A 62 -2.65 19.38 9.62
CA SER A 62 -3.93 18.90 9.10
C SER A 62 -4.88 18.47 10.20
N GLY A 63 -4.35 17.94 11.31
CA GLY A 63 -5.12 17.35 12.40
C GLY A 63 -5.86 16.06 12.00
N VAL A 64 -5.53 15.49 10.83
CA VAL A 64 -6.10 14.21 10.37
C VAL A 64 -5.23 13.07 10.90
N PRO A 65 -5.79 12.07 11.60
CA PRO A 65 -5.03 10.90 12.02
C PRO A 65 -4.35 10.20 10.83
N SER A 66 -3.08 9.83 11.01
CA SER A 66 -2.31 9.09 9.99
C SER A 66 -1.83 7.76 10.58
N PRO A 67 -2.68 6.73 10.67
CA PRO A 67 -2.34 5.49 11.33
C PRO A 67 -1.53 4.53 10.47
N VAL A 68 -1.31 4.85 9.20
CA VAL A 68 -0.59 4.01 8.23
C VAL A 68 0.30 4.88 7.34
N ILE A 69 1.52 4.42 7.08
CA ILE A 69 2.43 4.94 6.06
C ILE A 69 2.69 3.84 5.03
N HIS A 70 2.76 4.20 3.76
CA HIS A 70 3.13 3.31 2.68
C HIS A 70 4.53 3.64 2.21
N CYS A 71 5.45 2.67 2.30
CA CYS A 71 6.81 2.80 1.78
C CYS A 71 6.83 3.10 0.29
N GLU A 72 7.92 3.67 -0.18
CA GLU A 72 8.19 3.73 -1.60
C GLU A 72 8.24 2.35 -2.23
N LYS A 73 7.61 2.23 -3.39
CA LYS A 73 7.56 0.97 -4.17
C LYS A 73 8.93 0.53 -4.67
N GLU A 74 9.85 1.48 -4.81
CA GLU A 74 11.23 1.25 -5.25
C GLU A 74 12.00 0.32 -4.30
N ILE A 75 11.69 0.29 -3.02
CA ILE A 75 12.32 -0.63 -2.05
C ILE A 75 12.14 -2.08 -2.51
N GLY A 76 10.91 -2.50 -2.80
CA GLY A 76 10.63 -3.85 -3.29
C GLY A 76 11.23 -4.13 -4.67
N THR A 77 11.27 -3.13 -5.55
CA THR A 77 11.94 -3.22 -6.85
C THR A 77 13.44 -3.49 -6.68
N MET A 78 14.13 -2.70 -5.84
CA MET A 78 15.55 -2.88 -5.55
C MET A 78 15.87 -4.25 -4.95
N LEU A 79 15.04 -4.74 -4.01
CA LEU A 79 15.20 -6.08 -3.44
C LEU A 79 15.07 -7.18 -4.51
N SER A 80 14.10 -7.04 -5.43
CA SER A 80 13.91 -7.99 -6.52
C SER A 80 15.06 -7.95 -7.52
N ASP A 81 15.52 -6.76 -7.92
CA ASP A 81 16.61 -6.58 -8.87
C ASP A 81 17.95 -7.02 -8.27
N ALA A 82 18.19 -6.79 -6.97
CA ALA A 82 19.35 -7.32 -6.27
C ALA A 82 19.38 -8.86 -6.30
N GLY A 83 18.21 -9.51 -6.17
CA GLY A 83 18.09 -10.96 -6.34
C GLY A 83 18.54 -11.43 -7.71
N ALA A 84 18.09 -10.75 -8.78
CA ALA A 84 18.48 -11.06 -10.14
C ALA A 84 19.97 -10.85 -10.41
N LEU A 85 20.56 -9.78 -9.88
CA LEU A 85 22.00 -9.49 -9.97
C LEU A 85 22.83 -10.57 -9.30
N THR A 86 22.47 -11.02 -8.11
CA THR A 86 23.16 -12.12 -7.43
C THR A 86 23.14 -13.40 -8.25
N ASP A 87 21.96 -13.78 -8.77
CA ASP A 87 21.85 -15.01 -9.56
C ASP A 87 22.58 -14.94 -10.90
N SER A 88 22.92 -13.73 -11.35
CA SER A 88 23.75 -13.46 -12.54
C SER A 88 25.24 -13.28 -12.21
N GLY A 89 25.67 -13.43 -10.95
CA GLY A 89 27.07 -13.32 -10.52
C GLY A 89 27.57 -11.89 -10.31
N HIS A 90 26.66 -10.88 -10.24
CA HIS A 90 26.96 -9.46 -10.01
C HIS A 90 26.83 -9.11 -8.51
N GLU A 91 27.57 -9.78 -7.66
CA GLU A 91 27.43 -9.74 -6.20
C GLU A 91 27.65 -8.33 -5.60
N GLU A 92 28.59 -7.54 -6.13
CA GLU A 92 28.89 -6.20 -5.63
C GLU A 92 27.75 -5.23 -5.92
N GLU A 93 27.21 -5.28 -7.14
CA GLU A 93 26.07 -4.46 -7.55
C GLU A 93 24.80 -4.85 -6.78
N ALA A 94 24.58 -6.15 -6.59
CA ALA A 94 23.47 -6.69 -5.81
C ALA A 94 23.50 -6.19 -4.35
N ARG A 95 24.71 -6.21 -3.74
CA ARG A 95 24.90 -5.71 -2.38
C ARG A 95 24.61 -4.22 -2.29
N ALA A 96 25.17 -3.40 -3.18
CA ALA A 96 24.96 -1.96 -3.21
C ALA A 96 23.46 -1.61 -3.34
N LEU A 97 22.73 -2.33 -4.20
CA LEU A 97 21.30 -2.12 -4.41
C LEU A 97 20.49 -2.52 -3.18
N SER A 98 20.85 -3.61 -2.52
CA SER A 98 20.21 -4.04 -1.25
C SER A 98 20.46 -3.02 -0.14
N GLU A 99 21.69 -2.53 0.01
CA GLU A 99 22.07 -1.51 1.00
C GLU A 99 21.25 -0.23 0.80
N GLU A 100 21.03 0.19 -0.45
CA GLU A 100 20.20 1.35 -0.78
C GLU A 100 18.73 1.11 -0.44
N ALA A 101 18.18 -0.08 -0.75
CA ALA A 101 16.81 -0.44 -0.36
C ALA A 101 16.61 -0.34 1.16
N PHE A 102 17.54 -0.88 1.95
CA PHE A 102 17.50 -0.78 3.42
C PHE A 102 17.71 0.65 3.92
N ARG A 103 18.56 1.45 3.25
CA ARG A 103 18.72 2.86 3.58
C ARG A 103 17.42 3.64 3.41
N LEU A 104 16.73 3.46 2.29
CA LEU A 104 15.42 4.07 2.05
C LEU A 104 14.37 3.57 3.04
N PHE A 105 14.37 2.29 3.35
CA PHE A 105 13.45 1.73 4.34
C PHE A 105 13.63 2.37 5.71
N ARG A 106 14.88 2.54 6.20
CA ARG A 106 15.18 3.25 7.46
C ARG A 106 14.71 4.71 7.43
N LEU A 107 14.81 5.40 6.29
CA LEU A 107 14.26 6.75 6.16
C LEU A 107 12.74 6.77 6.30
N ASN A 108 12.04 5.77 5.74
CA ASN A 108 10.59 5.62 5.90
C ASN A 108 10.22 5.35 7.37
N CYS A 109 11.00 4.50 8.07
CA CYS A 109 10.80 4.25 9.49
C CYS A 109 10.96 5.53 10.33
N ALA A 110 12.00 6.32 10.06
CA ALA A 110 12.21 7.59 10.74
C ALA A 110 11.07 8.61 10.48
N PHE A 111 10.49 8.63 9.27
CA PHE A 111 9.29 9.45 8.98
C PHE A 111 8.08 9.00 9.78
N ALA A 112 7.85 7.70 9.85
CA ALA A 112 6.75 7.13 10.61
C ALA A 112 6.88 7.43 12.11
N GLU A 113 8.09 7.27 12.66
CA GLU A 113 8.40 7.58 14.06
C GLU A 113 8.14 9.05 14.37
N ASP A 114 8.63 10.01 13.55
CA ASP A 114 8.37 11.44 13.72
C ASP A 114 6.89 11.77 13.81
N LEU A 115 6.05 11.04 13.07
CA LEU A 115 4.60 11.26 13.01
C LEU A 115 3.82 10.38 13.98
N GLY A 116 4.49 9.48 14.70
CA GLY A 116 3.84 8.50 15.59
C GLY A 116 2.96 7.51 14.82
N ILE A 117 3.33 7.17 13.57
CA ILE A 117 2.57 6.25 12.72
C ILE A 117 2.92 4.79 13.06
N PRO A 118 1.97 3.99 13.56
CA PRO A 118 2.28 2.66 14.10
C PRO A 118 2.33 1.54 13.08
N ARG A 119 1.93 1.75 11.83
CA ARG A 119 1.87 0.72 10.80
C ARG A 119 2.49 1.19 9.49
N MET A 120 3.22 0.29 8.82
CA MET A 120 3.91 0.58 7.57
C MET A 120 3.65 -0.49 6.54
N VAL A 121 3.17 -0.10 5.37
CA VAL A 121 2.98 -0.97 4.21
C VAL A 121 4.26 -1.06 3.40
N ILE A 122 4.63 -2.26 2.97
CA ILE A 122 5.75 -2.49 2.08
C ILE A 122 5.36 -3.38 0.90
N HIS A 123 5.80 -2.99 -0.31
CA HIS A 123 5.97 -3.91 -1.41
C HIS A 123 7.25 -4.70 -1.18
N LEU A 124 7.15 -5.98 -0.84
CA LEU A 124 8.33 -6.80 -0.60
C LEU A 124 9.02 -7.23 -1.91
N TRP A 125 8.28 -7.23 -3.01
CA TRP A 125 8.80 -7.47 -4.37
C TRP A 125 8.18 -6.47 -5.35
N GLY A 126 8.77 -6.31 -6.54
CA GLY A 126 8.26 -5.37 -7.53
C GLY A 126 9.14 -5.25 -8.78
N GLY A 127 8.87 -4.24 -9.59
CA GLY A 127 9.62 -3.97 -10.80
C GLY A 127 9.42 -5.03 -11.90
N ARG A 128 10.35 -5.11 -12.82
CA ARG A 128 10.31 -6.07 -13.94
C ARG A 128 10.65 -7.48 -13.51
N THR A 129 11.59 -7.63 -12.57
CA THR A 129 11.97 -8.90 -11.96
C THR A 129 10.88 -9.47 -11.07
N SER A 130 10.04 -8.59 -10.52
CA SER A 130 8.88 -8.95 -9.70
C SER A 130 9.24 -10.00 -8.63
N ASP A 131 8.54 -11.11 -8.62
CA ASP A 131 8.69 -12.22 -7.68
C ASP A 131 9.57 -13.38 -8.21
N SER A 132 10.35 -13.15 -9.27
CA SER A 132 11.23 -14.20 -9.85
C SER A 132 12.26 -14.73 -8.85
N HIS A 133 12.68 -13.89 -7.91
CA HIS A 133 13.67 -14.20 -6.86
C HIS A 133 13.06 -14.08 -5.46
N ILE A 134 11.78 -14.43 -5.30
CA ILE A 134 11.00 -14.23 -4.08
C ILE A 134 11.66 -14.79 -2.80
N ALA A 135 12.43 -15.87 -2.91
CA ALA A 135 13.13 -16.43 -1.75
C ALA A 135 14.15 -15.45 -1.14
N ARG A 136 14.78 -14.61 -1.97
CA ARG A 136 15.72 -13.56 -1.51
C ARG A 136 14.97 -12.40 -0.87
N ASN A 137 13.85 -11.97 -1.47
CA ASN A 137 13.00 -10.93 -0.90
C ASN A 137 12.48 -11.35 0.48
N VAL A 138 12.03 -12.61 0.61
CA VAL A 138 11.58 -13.18 1.88
C VAL A 138 12.74 -13.25 2.89
N GLY A 139 13.97 -13.56 2.43
CA GLY A 139 15.17 -13.57 3.27
C GLY A 139 15.51 -12.20 3.89
N ALA A 140 15.12 -11.09 3.24
CA ALA A 140 15.31 -9.73 3.77
C ALA A 140 14.27 -9.36 4.86
N LEU A 141 13.14 -10.07 4.92
CA LEU A 141 12.01 -9.70 5.77
C LEU A 141 12.31 -9.66 7.28
N PRO A 142 13.10 -10.58 7.87
CA PRO A 142 13.45 -10.50 9.28
C PRO A 142 14.13 -9.17 9.66
N GLU A 143 15.12 -8.73 8.89
CA GLU A 143 15.81 -7.46 9.13
C GLU A 143 14.88 -6.25 8.95
N LEU A 144 14.02 -6.26 7.92
CA LEU A 144 13.03 -5.21 7.70
C LEU A 144 12.04 -5.14 8.88
N THR A 145 11.56 -6.30 9.36
CA THR A 145 10.61 -6.38 10.48
C THR A 145 11.24 -5.91 11.78
N GLU A 146 12.50 -6.30 12.05
CA GLU A 146 13.25 -5.87 13.23
C GLU A 146 13.54 -4.37 13.19
N THR A 147 13.95 -3.84 12.03
CA THR A 147 14.16 -2.40 11.82
C THR A 147 12.88 -1.61 12.07
N ALA A 148 11.75 -2.03 11.51
CA ALA A 148 10.46 -1.39 11.76
C ALA A 148 10.08 -1.44 13.24
N ALA A 149 10.24 -2.58 13.89
CA ALA A 149 9.93 -2.77 15.31
C ALA A 149 10.76 -1.88 16.23
N ALA A 150 12.04 -1.64 15.90
CA ALA A 150 12.91 -0.72 16.64
C ALA A 150 12.39 0.74 16.64
N HIS A 151 11.59 1.12 15.64
CA HIS A 151 10.89 2.41 15.55
C HIS A 151 9.44 2.35 16.05
N GLY A 152 9.03 1.25 16.72
CA GLY A 152 7.65 1.07 17.18
C GLY A 152 6.63 0.83 16.07
N ILE A 153 7.07 0.38 14.89
CA ILE A 153 6.26 0.23 13.69
C ILE A 153 5.98 -1.26 13.43
N ARG A 154 4.72 -1.56 13.14
CA ARG A 154 4.29 -2.88 12.65
C ARG A 154 4.33 -2.91 11.12
N LEU A 155 5.17 -3.78 10.55
CA LEU A 155 5.33 -3.92 9.11
C LEU A 155 4.19 -4.77 8.51
N LEU A 156 3.60 -4.30 7.41
CA LEU A 156 2.53 -4.98 6.68
C LEU A 156 2.98 -5.25 5.24
N VAL A 157 3.00 -6.51 4.81
CA VAL A 157 3.40 -6.91 3.45
C VAL A 157 2.19 -6.96 2.53
N GLU A 158 2.28 -6.26 1.39
CA GLU A 158 1.19 -6.16 0.42
C GLU A 158 1.18 -7.31 -0.59
N ASN A 159 -0.02 -7.70 -1.10
CA ASN A 159 -0.21 -8.69 -2.18
C ASN A 159 0.08 -8.10 -3.56
N VAL A 160 1.27 -7.54 -3.77
CA VAL A 160 1.61 -6.88 -5.03
C VAL A 160 1.58 -7.83 -6.24
N PRO A 161 1.43 -7.31 -7.47
CA PRO A 161 1.43 -8.12 -8.68
C PRO A 161 2.66 -9.03 -8.79
N SER A 162 2.43 -10.27 -9.18
CA SER A 162 3.45 -11.30 -9.30
C SER A 162 3.51 -11.82 -10.74
N SER A 163 4.69 -11.73 -11.37
CA SER A 163 4.86 -12.13 -12.77
C SER A 163 5.31 -13.59 -12.93
N ALA A 164 6.06 -14.11 -11.97
CA ALA A 164 6.54 -15.50 -11.98
C ALA A 164 5.55 -16.46 -11.29
N GLY A 165 5.06 -16.09 -10.12
CA GLY A 165 4.08 -16.85 -9.35
C GLY A 165 2.74 -16.12 -9.21
N ASP A 166 2.22 -16.11 -7.99
CA ASP A 166 1.01 -15.40 -7.61
C ASP A 166 1.13 -14.84 -6.16
N PRO A 167 0.39 -13.77 -5.83
CA PRO A 167 0.51 -13.12 -4.52
C PRO A 167 0.17 -14.01 -3.33
N LEU A 168 -0.84 -14.87 -3.45
CA LEU A 168 -1.24 -15.75 -2.34
C LEU A 168 -0.16 -16.79 -2.01
N SER A 169 0.41 -17.42 -3.04
CA SER A 169 1.52 -18.34 -2.88
C SER A 169 2.76 -17.65 -2.30
N ASN A 170 3.04 -16.42 -2.73
CA ASN A 170 4.15 -15.63 -2.20
C ASN A 170 3.92 -15.26 -0.74
N TRP A 171 2.71 -14.87 -0.34
CA TRP A 171 2.37 -14.63 1.06
C TRP A 171 2.53 -15.87 1.95
N LYS A 172 2.19 -17.07 1.44
CA LYS A 172 2.45 -18.32 2.18
C LYS A 172 3.95 -18.54 2.43
N ARG A 173 4.82 -18.08 1.54
CA ARG A 173 6.28 -18.06 1.77
C ARG A 173 6.72 -16.98 2.75
N VAL A 174 6.03 -15.84 2.78
CA VAL A 174 6.28 -14.72 3.70
C VAL A 174 5.91 -15.07 5.14
N LEU A 175 4.80 -15.76 5.37
CA LEU A 175 4.23 -16.01 6.70
C LEU A 175 5.23 -16.54 7.74
N PRO A 176 6.13 -17.52 7.45
CA PRO A 176 7.09 -18.03 8.43
C PRO A 176 8.11 -17.00 8.92
N PHE A 177 8.35 -15.94 8.13
CA PHE A 177 9.36 -14.90 8.38
C PHE A 177 8.77 -13.57 8.84
N LEU A 178 7.44 -13.48 8.86
CA LEU A 178 6.72 -12.22 9.12
C LEU A 178 6.79 -11.78 10.59
N GLY A 179 7.10 -12.69 11.52
CA GLY A 179 7.18 -12.37 12.95
C GLY A 179 5.91 -11.67 13.46
N ASN A 180 6.08 -10.48 14.04
CA ASN A 180 4.98 -9.63 14.50
C ASN A 180 4.29 -8.86 13.38
N GLY A 181 4.79 -8.90 12.14
CA GLY A 181 4.19 -8.21 11.01
C GLY A 181 2.81 -8.71 10.66
N GLY A 182 2.16 -8.05 9.73
CA GLY A 182 0.86 -8.39 9.18
C GLY A 182 0.86 -8.38 7.65
N LEU A 183 -0.32 -8.57 7.09
CA LEU A 183 -0.55 -8.51 5.65
C LEU A 183 -1.52 -7.37 5.33
N ILE A 184 -1.39 -6.84 4.13
CA ILE A 184 -2.33 -5.88 3.58
C ILE A 184 -2.86 -6.36 2.24
N PHE A 185 -4.17 -6.39 2.08
CA PHE A 185 -4.83 -6.85 0.88
C PHE A 185 -5.21 -5.66 -0.03
N ASP A 186 -4.64 -5.59 -1.23
CA ASP A 186 -5.09 -4.68 -2.31
C ASP A 186 -6.08 -5.41 -3.21
N SER A 187 -7.28 -4.83 -3.34
CA SER A 187 -8.40 -5.39 -4.12
C SER A 187 -8.08 -5.49 -5.61
N ARG A 188 -7.37 -4.51 -6.17
CA ARG A 188 -6.98 -4.46 -7.58
C ARG A 188 -5.99 -5.56 -7.93
N PHE A 189 -4.99 -5.77 -7.07
CA PHE A 189 -4.00 -6.83 -7.24
C PHE A 189 -4.62 -8.21 -7.02
N GLY A 190 -5.53 -8.32 -6.04
CA GLY A 190 -6.34 -9.53 -5.87
C GLY A 190 -7.20 -9.84 -7.10
N LYS A 191 -7.77 -8.81 -7.76
CA LYS A 191 -8.55 -8.99 -9.00
C LYS A 191 -7.67 -9.33 -10.20
N LEU A 192 -6.51 -8.70 -10.37
CA LEU A 192 -5.55 -9.03 -11.42
C LEU A 192 -5.20 -10.54 -11.45
N HIS A 193 -5.08 -11.15 -10.28
CA HIS A 193 -4.77 -12.58 -10.12
C HIS A 193 -6.01 -13.45 -9.91
N GLU A 194 -7.21 -12.87 -9.96
CA GLU A 194 -8.49 -13.56 -9.67
C GLU A 194 -8.52 -14.30 -8.33
N GLN A 195 -7.78 -13.79 -7.34
CA GLN A 195 -7.57 -14.40 -6.02
C GLN A 195 -8.31 -13.69 -4.86
N ILE A 196 -9.24 -12.75 -5.12
CA ILE A 196 -9.94 -12.01 -4.04
C ILE A 196 -10.57 -12.98 -3.05
N ARG A 197 -11.42 -13.89 -3.55
CA ARG A 197 -12.13 -14.84 -2.69
C ARG A 197 -11.15 -15.81 -2.02
N GLU A 198 -10.28 -16.43 -2.80
CA GLU A 198 -9.33 -17.44 -2.30
C GLU A 198 -8.46 -16.87 -1.18
N THR A 199 -7.94 -15.66 -1.35
CA THR A 199 -7.10 -14.97 -0.36
C THR A 199 -7.87 -14.69 0.94
N LEU A 200 -9.09 -14.15 0.82
CA LEU A 200 -9.87 -13.70 1.98
C LEU A 200 -10.53 -14.86 2.78
N ILE A 201 -10.50 -16.09 2.25
CA ILE A 201 -10.95 -17.28 2.98
C ILE A 201 -9.82 -18.24 3.34
N ASP A 202 -8.58 -17.97 2.94
CA ASP A 202 -7.43 -18.83 3.26
C ASP A 202 -7.18 -18.81 4.77
N PRO A 203 -7.19 -19.98 5.43
CA PRO A 203 -7.13 -20.04 6.89
C PRO A 203 -5.79 -19.60 7.48
N ALA A 204 -4.71 -19.60 6.71
CA ALA A 204 -3.39 -19.16 7.15
C ALA A 204 -3.19 -17.66 6.90
N VAL A 205 -3.76 -17.12 5.82
CA VAL A 205 -3.54 -15.76 5.33
C VAL A 205 -4.58 -14.78 5.88
N ALA A 206 -5.87 -15.11 5.77
CA ALA A 206 -6.95 -14.19 6.14
C ALA A 206 -6.83 -13.62 7.57
N PRO A 207 -6.49 -14.40 8.62
CA PRO A 207 -6.34 -13.86 9.98
C PRO A 207 -5.15 -12.89 10.15
N ARG A 208 -4.24 -12.81 9.17
CA ARG A 208 -3.06 -11.95 9.20
C ARG A 208 -3.29 -10.64 8.43
N ILE A 209 -4.42 -10.49 7.73
CA ILE A 209 -4.78 -9.26 7.01
C ILE A 209 -5.27 -8.21 8.02
N GLU A 210 -4.54 -7.11 8.12
CA GLU A 210 -4.77 -6.03 9.09
C GLU A 210 -5.18 -4.71 8.44
N HIS A 211 -4.97 -4.60 7.14
CA HIS A 211 -5.32 -3.42 6.35
C HIS A 211 -5.78 -3.84 4.96
N VAL A 212 -6.63 -3.01 4.32
CA VAL A 212 -7.14 -3.27 2.97
C VAL A 212 -7.02 -2.00 2.14
N HIS A 213 -6.43 -2.13 0.95
CA HIS A 213 -6.47 -1.11 -0.09
C HIS A 213 -7.60 -1.38 -1.07
N VAL A 214 -8.30 -0.32 -1.46
CA VAL A 214 -9.38 -0.39 -2.44
C VAL A 214 -9.12 0.54 -3.61
N SER A 215 -9.06 -0.03 -4.77
CA SER A 215 -9.18 0.56 -6.09
C SER A 215 -9.76 -0.48 -7.03
N ASP A 216 -10.32 -0.08 -8.18
CA ASP A 216 -10.93 -1.04 -9.09
C ASP A 216 -9.99 -1.46 -10.22
N PHE A 217 -10.35 -2.54 -10.91
CA PHE A 217 -9.58 -3.14 -12.00
C PHE A 217 -10.50 -3.52 -13.17
N GLY A 218 -10.17 -3.05 -14.36
CA GLY A 218 -10.98 -3.27 -15.55
C GLY A 218 -10.49 -4.41 -16.45
N GLY A 219 -9.30 -4.97 -16.20
CA GLY A 219 -8.68 -6.00 -17.03
C GLY A 219 -9.17 -7.43 -16.77
N GLY A 220 -8.51 -8.37 -17.44
CA GLY A 220 -8.64 -9.81 -17.25
C GLY A 220 -7.52 -10.40 -16.36
N TYR A 221 -7.55 -11.73 -16.21
CA TYR A 221 -6.54 -12.46 -15.45
C TYR A 221 -5.13 -12.17 -15.96
N ARG A 222 -4.26 -11.69 -15.06
CA ARG A 222 -2.85 -11.33 -15.34
C ARG A 222 -2.67 -10.32 -16.50
N GLU A 223 -3.68 -9.53 -16.79
CA GLU A 223 -3.57 -8.43 -17.76
C GLU A 223 -2.88 -7.23 -17.12
N PHE A 224 -1.55 -7.30 -16.98
CA PHE A 224 -0.72 -6.29 -16.31
C PHE A 224 -0.82 -4.90 -16.96
N SER A 225 -1.08 -4.84 -18.27
CA SER A 225 -1.31 -3.58 -18.99
C SER A 225 -2.52 -2.80 -18.48
N ALA A 226 -3.54 -3.51 -17.96
CA ALA A 226 -4.74 -2.92 -17.40
C ALA A 226 -4.59 -2.40 -15.96
N LEU A 227 -3.38 -2.53 -15.36
CA LEU A 227 -3.08 -1.88 -14.07
C LEU A 227 -3.11 -0.34 -14.14
N ARG A 228 -3.10 0.21 -15.33
CA ARG A 228 -3.26 1.64 -15.59
C ARG A 228 -4.30 1.86 -16.69
N PRO A 229 -5.21 2.85 -16.53
CA PRO A 229 -5.39 3.73 -15.36
C PRO A 229 -5.94 2.96 -14.13
N ILE A 230 -5.69 3.52 -12.94
CA ILE A 230 -6.30 3.00 -11.70
C ILE A 230 -7.74 3.51 -11.62
N LEU A 231 -8.69 2.60 -11.60
CA LEU A 231 -10.12 2.91 -11.58
C LEU A 231 -10.63 3.14 -10.14
N HIS A 232 -11.67 3.93 -10.02
CA HIS A 232 -12.38 4.07 -8.75
C HIS A 232 -13.29 2.87 -8.49
N PRO A 233 -13.51 2.48 -7.22
CA PRO A 233 -14.49 1.47 -6.85
C PRO A 233 -15.85 1.67 -7.54
N GLY A 234 -16.28 0.65 -8.30
CA GLY A 234 -17.49 0.65 -9.12
C GLY A 234 -17.32 1.04 -10.58
N GLU A 235 -16.10 1.40 -11.03
CA GLU A 235 -15.80 1.72 -12.43
C GLU A 235 -15.22 0.53 -13.22
N GLY A 236 -14.81 -0.54 -12.52
CA GLY A 236 -14.17 -1.73 -13.11
C GLY A 236 -15.00 -2.99 -12.94
N LYS A 237 -14.31 -4.10 -12.68
CA LYS A 237 -14.89 -5.44 -12.63
C LYS A 237 -14.90 -6.06 -11.22
N ILE A 238 -14.50 -5.32 -10.18
CA ILE A 238 -14.53 -5.81 -8.81
C ILE A 238 -15.95 -5.67 -8.26
N ASP A 239 -16.51 -6.78 -7.79
CA ASP A 239 -17.78 -6.78 -7.06
C ASP A 239 -17.52 -6.33 -5.61
N PHE A 240 -17.59 -5.02 -5.34
CA PHE A 240 -17.35 -4.44 -4.02
C PHE A 240 -18.39 -4.88 -2.97
N PRO A 241 -19.68 -5.05 -3.26
CA PRO A 241 -20.62 -5.69 -2.36
C PRO A 241 -20.20 -7.10 -1.94
N ALA A 242 -19.76 -7.93 -2.90
CA ALA A 242 -19.26 -9.27 -2.59
C ALA A 242 -17.95 -9.23 -1.77
N LEU A 243 -17.04 -8.30 -2.08
CA LEU A 243 -15.82 -8.06 -1.30
C LEU A 243 -16.16 -7.66 0.15
N ALA A 244 -17.08 -6.72 0.36
CA ALA A 244 -17.53 -6.33 1.70
C ALA A 244 -18.11 -7.53 2.47
N GLY A 245 -18.92 -8.36 1.80
CA GLY A 245 -19.46 -9.59 2.37
C GLY A 245 -18.39 -10.64 2.70
N LEU A 246 -17.27 -10.70 1.97
CA LEU A 246 -16.12 -11.54 2.32
C LEU A 246 -15.42 -11.02 3.57
N LEU A 247 -15.17 -9.71 3.66
CA LEU A 247 -14.59 -9.07 4.83
C LEU A 247 -15.46 -9.26 6.09
N ASP A 248 -16.80 -9.23 5.95
CA ASP A 248 -17.72 -9.53 7.05
C ASP A 248 -17.57 -10.97 7.53
N ARG A 249 -17.56 -11.93 6.60
CA ARG A 249 -17.45 -13.37 6.92
C ARG A 249 -16.13 -13.73 7.61
N MET A 250 -15.03 -13.07 7.26
CA MET A 250 -13.76 -13.27 7.96
C MET A 250 -13.66 -12.50 9.29
N GLY A 251 -14.69 -11.74 9.68
CA GLY A 251 -14.68 -10.92 10.89
C GLY A 251 -13.69 -9.76 10.84
N TYR A 252 -13.37 -9.26 9.63
CA TYR A 252 -12.40 -8.18 9.45
C TYR A 252 -12.89 -6.88 10.09
N ALA A 253 -12.13 -6.37 11.07
CA ALA A 253 -12.42 -5.12 11.78
C ALA A 253 -11.36 -4.02 11.52
N GLY A 254 -10.40 -4.28 10.63
CA GLY A 254 -9.35 -3.34 10.26
C GLY A 254 -9.85 -2.18 9.38
N SER A 255 -8.94 -1.30 9.02
CA SER A 255 -9.22 -0.13 8.18
C SER A 255 -9.13 -0.44 6.69
N VAL A 256 -9.81 0.40 5.91
CA VAL A 256 -9.81 0.35 4.44
C VAL A 256 -9.33 1.69 3.91
N THR A 257 -8.34 1.69 3.01
CA THR A 257 -7.82 2.90 2.35
C THR A 257 -8.22 2.95 0.89
N LEU A 258 -8.79 4.08 0.46
CA LEU A 258 -8.97 4.40 -0.96
C LEU A 258 -7.64 4.87 -1.56
N GLU A 259 -7.18 4.21 -2.64
CA GLU A 259 -5.94 4.55 -3.36
C GLU A 259 -6.16 5.08 -4.79
N SER A 260 -7.38 5.13 -5.29
CA SER A 260 -7.66 5.57 -6.65
C SER A 260 -7.33 7.06 -6.83
N PRO A 261 -6.52 7.44 -7.84
CA PRO A 261 -6.16 8.84 -8.09
C PRO A 261 -7.37 9.71 -8.39
N VAL A 262 -7.46 10.85 -7.73
CA VAL A 262 -8.55 11.84 -7.87
C VAL A 262 -8.08 13.07 -8.64
N MET A 263 -7.27 12.85 -9.67
CA MET A 263 -6.75 13.90 -10.52
C MET A 263 -7.66 14.10 -11.72
N GLY A 264 -8.10 15.33 -11.93
CA GLY A 264 -8.72 15.79 -13.16
C GLY A 264 -7.74 16.61 -14.01
N GLU A 265 -8.17 17.08 -15.17
CA GLU A 265 -7.35 17.89 -16.07
C GLU A 265 -6.86 19.21 -15.43
N ASN A 266 -7.63 19.77 -14.51
CA ASN A 266 -7.39 21.06 -13.86
C ASN A 266 -7.15 20.96 -12.34
N GLY A 267 -6.64 19.83 -11.86
CA GLY A 267 -6.38 19.62 -10.43
C GLY A 267 -7.16 18.43 -9.85
N TRP A 268 -7.77 18.60 -8.67
CA TRP A 268 -8.49 17.51 -7.99
C TRP A 268 -9.97 17.44 -8.40
N ASP A 269 -10.44 16.24 -8.73
CA ASP A 269 -11.88 15.95 -8.85
C ASP A 269 -12.46 15.59 -7.47
N VAL A 270 -12.58 16.61 -6.59
CA VAL A 270 -13.15 16.44 -5.24
C VAL A 270 -14.58 15.88 -5.27
N PRO A 271 -15.47 16.27 -6.20
CA PRO A 271 -16.79 15.64 -6.34
C PRO A 271 -16.71 14.13 -6.59
N LYS A 272 -15.80 13.67 -7.46
CA LYS A 272 -15.59 12.23 -7.71
C LYS A 272 -15.12 11.52 -6.44
N LEU A 273 -14.13 12.09 -5.75
CA LEU A 273 -13.67 11.57 -4.46
C LEU A 273 -14.82 11.42 -3.46
N GLY A 274 -15.64 12.47 -3.35
CA GLY A 274 -16.81 12.46 -2.48
C GLY A 274 -17.82 11.35 -2.81
N ARG A 275 -18.13 11.13 -4.09
CA ARG A 275 -19.01 10.03 -4.53
C ARG A 275 -18.41 8.65 -4.20
N THR A 276 -17.12 8.45 -4.47
CA THR A 276 -16.43 7.19 -4.19
C THR A 276 -16.42 6.88 -2.69
N LEU A 277 -16.10 7.85 -1.84
CA LEU A 277 -16.11 7.68 -0.39
C LEU A 277 -17.52 7.39 0.14
N SER A 278 -18.56 8.04 -0.41
CA SER A 278 -19.95 7.76 -0.04
C SER A 278 -20.35 6.33 -0.44
N TYR A 279 -19.95 5.88 -1.63
CA TYR A 279 -20.19 4.51 -2.09
C TYR A 279 -19.53 3.49 -1.16
N LEU A 280 -18.23 3.64 -0.88
CA LEU A 280 -17.52 2.75 0.04
C LEU A 280 -18.11 2.79 1.45
N GLY A 281 -18.42 3.97 1.97
CA GLY A 281 -19.03 4.11 3.30
C GLY A 281 -20.42 3.51 3.44
N SER A 282 -21.09 3.22 2.32
CA SER A 282 -22.37 2.50 2.32
C SER A 282 -22.19 0.97 2.36
N LEU A 283 -21.01 0.46 1.97
CA LEU A 283 -20.71 -0.97 1.89
C LEU A 283 -19.91 -1.47 3.10
N LEU A 284 -19.00 -0.63 3.63
CA LEU A 284 -17.98 -0.99 4.63
C LEU A 284 -18.34 -0.50 6.02
#